data_55d110e1eea736762665d49ebbabcc78
#
_entry.id   55d110e1eea736762665d49ebbabcc78
#
_cell.length_a   1.000
_cell.length_b   1.000
_cell.length_c   1.000
_cell.angle_alpha   90.00
_cell.angle_beta   90.00
_cell.angle_gamma   90.00
#
_symmetry.space_group_name_H-M   'P 1'
#
loop_
_entity.id
_entity.type
_entity.pdbx_description
1 polymer ?
#
loop_
_entity_poly.entity_id
_entity_poly.type
_entity_poly.pdbx_seq_one_letter_code
_entity_poly.pdbx_strand_id
1 'polypeptide(L)'
;MRDLQLIKYDGDVERLTIAGLLFVGKETSIRRLLPQAEVIYLHYSADNLEEYDARLDLKLPLISVIDKLTERVQAYSKIENIQVGLFRLEVEDFPERVFQEALLNALSHRDYQSNAAVYVKQYPDRIVIENPGGFLDGITEDNIITHPSVPRNKLIAETLQNLKYVQRTGQGVDIIFKDMVSMGKPYPRYRSFNNAVSLTIFSAIDNTEFVKFITEVQDKNSKIMPLAEMMILRDLMDNRKEQLSELSRKVQKSLDETKKSCNELVNGGLIEIVGKEYMLTAKVYEALKSDVEYTRDKTVQYIKAKNMILEYLQINDQISSAKIQEMCGFTKQQARSVIDKMRSEGLITLTGK
;
A
#
# COMPACT_ATOMS: atom_id res chain seq x y z
N MET A 1 29.22 -20.02 -6.13
CA MET A 1 28.57 -20.91 -5.14
C MET A 1 29.27 -20.85 -3.78
N ARG A 2 30.60 -20.85 -3.70
CA ARG A 2 31.35 -20.71 -2.44
C ARG A 2 31.10 -19.34 -1.81
N ASP A 3 31.24 -18.26 -2.55
CA ASP A 3 31.01 -16.90 -2.10
C ASP A 3 29.58 -16.65 -1.58
N LEU A 4 28.62 -17.41 -2.07
CA LEU A 4 27.22 -17.41 -1.65
C LEU A 4 26.92 -18.41 -0.54
N GLN A 5 27.93 -19.10 0.01
CA GLN A 5 27.78 -20.13 1.04
C GLN A 5 26.78 -21.24 0.69
N LEU A 6 26.56 -21.51 -0.60
CA LEU A 6 25.68 -22.58 -1.08
C LEU A 6 26.34 -23.97 -0.97
N ILE A 7 27.65 -23.97 -0.74
CA ILE A 7 28.47 -25.17 -0.52
C ILE A 7 29.19 -25.00 0.81
N LYS A 8 29.26 -26.07 1.59
CA LYS A 8 30.09 -26.18 2.78
C LYS A 8 30.99 -27.41 2.68
N TYR A 9 32.11 -27.41 3.40
CA TYR A 9 33.02 -28.54 3.53
C TYR A 9 32.63 -29.40 4.73
N ASP A 10 32.64 -30.68 4.55
CA ASP A 10 32.54 -31.72 5.57
C ASP A 10 33.78 -32.61 5.43
N GLY A 11 34.88 -32.26 6.14
CA GLY A 11 36.20 -32.72 5.84
C GLY A 11 36.67 -32.30 4.44
N ASP A 12 37.10 -33.23 3.62
CA ASP A 12 37.54 -33.00 2.23
C ASP A 12 36.37 -33.06 1.21
N VAL A 13 35.14 -33.25 1.67
CA VAL A 13 33.98 -33.40 0.79
C VAL A 13 33.19 -32.11 0.71
N GLU A 14 32.99 -31.62 -0.52
CA GLU A 14 32.06 -30.50 -0.78
C GLU A 14 30.61 -30.99 -0.73
N ARG A 15 29.78 -30.32 0.07
CA ARG A 15 28.36 -30.62 0.19
C ARG A 15 27.51 -29.36 -0.06
N LEU A 16 26.42 -29.52 -0.76
CA LEU A 16 25.42 -28.46 -0.86
C LEU A 16 24.77 -28.21 0.50
N THR A 17 24.54 -26.93 0.83
CA THR A 17 23.62 -26.54 1.89
C THR A 17 22.17 -26.74 1.42
N ILE A 18 21.20 -26.65 2.31
CA ILE A 18 19.77 -26.66 1.92
C ILE A 18 19.48 -25.52 0.91
N ALA A 19 20.00 -24.31 1.15
CA ALA A 19 19.92 -23.23 0.18
C ALA A 19 20.59 -23.59 -1.16
N GLY A 20 21.77 -24.18 -1.12
CA GLY A 20 22.45 -24.70 -2.33
C GLY A 20 21.57 -25.67 -3.12
N LEU A 21 20.96 -26.64 -2.44
CA LEU A 21 20.02 -27.58 -3.08
C LEU A 21 18.82 -26.84 -3.71
N LEU A 22 18.25 -25.84 -3.02
CA LEU A 22 17.11 -25.05 -3.50
C LEU A 22 17.45 -24.14 -4.68
N PHE A 23 18.69 -23.68 -4.82
CA PHE A 23 19.07 -22.80 -5.94
C PHE A 23 19.60 -23.55 -7.17
N VAL A 24 20.36 -24.61 -6.97
CA VAL A 24 21.08 -25.30 -8.08
C VAL A 24 20.83 -26.80 -8.14
N GLY A 25 20.01 -27.35 -7.24
CA GLY A 25 19.66 -28.76 -7.23
C GLY A 25 18.83 -29.17 -8.43
N LYS A 26 19.06 -30.39 -8.94
CA LYS A 26 18.15 -30.99 -9.92
C LYS A 26 16.79 -31.27 -9.27
N GLU A 27 15.70 -31.16 -10.04
CA GLU A 27 14.36 -31.49 -9.59
C GLU A 27 14.27 -32.82 -8.85
N THR A 28 14.89 -33.88 -9.40
CA THR A 28 14.94 -35.22 -8.79
C THR A 28 15.63 -35.22 -7.42
N SER A 29 16.66 -34.38 -7.24
CA SER A 29 17.34 -34.23 -5.96
C SER A 29 16.49 -33.45 -4.94
N ILE A 30 15.84 -32.40 -5.36
CA ILE A 30 14.90 -31.60 -4.51
C ILE A 30 13.75 -32.51 -4.07
N ARG A 31 13.11 -33.22 -5.00
CA ARG A 31 12.01 -34.18 -4.69
C ARG A 31 12.41 -35.26 -3.69
N ARG A 32 13.64 -35.74 -3.75
CA ARG A 32 14.13 -36.79 -2.86
C ARG A 32 14.61 -36.30 -1.51
N LEU A 33 15.35 -35.18 -1.47
CA LEU A 33 16.05 -34.72 -0.27
C LEU A 33 15.28 -33.65 0.50
N LEU A 34 14.36 -32.93 -0.17
CA LEU A 34 13.54 -31.84 0.42
C LEU A 34 12.11 -31.88 -0.16
N PRO A 35 11.41 -33.03 -0.01
CA PRO A 35 10.09 -33.24 -0.63
C PRO A 35 9.05 -32.20 -0.26
N GLN A 36 9.19 -31.59 0.91
CA GLN A 36 8.31 -30.52 1.39
C GLN A 36 8.54 -29.17 0.70
N ALA A 37 9.68 -28.95 0.02
CA ALA A 37 9.96 -27.71 -0.71
C ALA A 37 9.09 -27.61 -1.97
N GLU A 38 7.79 -27.54 -1.77
CA GLU A 38 6.77 -27.52 -2.81
C GLU A 38 6.05 -26.18 -2.84
N VAL A 39 5.82 -25.67 -4.06
CA VAL A 39 4.94 -24.53 -4.31
C VAL A 39 3.84 -25.00 -5.24
N ILE A 40 2.59 -24.76 -4.85
CA ILE A 40 1.40 -25.18 -5.59
C ILE A 40 0.66 -23.92 -6.05
N TYR A 41 0.49 -23.81 -7.36
CA TYR A 41 -0.36 -22.77 -7.95
C TYR A 41 -1.73 -23.36 -8.30
N LEU A 42 -2.78 -22.61 -7.94
CA LEU A 42 -4.17 -22.93 -8.25
C LEU A 42 -4.82 -21.71 -8.92
N HIS A 43 -5.50 -21.94 -10.02
CA HIS A 43 -6.31 -20.90 -10.69
C HIS A 43 -7.78 -21.23 -10.57
N TYR A 44 -8.56 -20.20 -10.28
CA TYR A 44 -10.02 -20.24 -10.17
C TYR A 44 -10.63 -19.21 -11.12
N SER A 45 -11.49 -19.62 -12.04
CA SER A 45 -12.17 -18.69 -12.96
C SER A 45 -13.34 -17.96 -12.33
N ALA A 46 -13.79 -18.38 -11.15
CA ALA A 46 -14.80 -17.70 -10.34
C ALA A 46 -14.48 -17.78 -8.85
N ASP A 47 -14.97 -16.81 -8.07
CA ASP A 47 -14.66 -16.67 -6.64
C ASP A 47 -15.29 -17.76 -5.75
N ASN A 48 -16.39 -18.32 -6.19
CA ASN A 48 -17.20 -19.30 -5.45
C ASN A 48 -16.98 -20.75 -5.90
N LEU A 49 -15.95 -21.04 -6.68
CA LEU A 49 -15.62 -22.40 -7.07
C LEU A 49 -14.93 -23.14 -5.92
N GLU A 50 -15.40 -24.35 -5.62
CA GLU A 50 -14.72 -25.29 -4.74
C GLU A 50 -13.55 -25.98 -5.46
N GLU A 51 -13.64 -26.10 -6.79
CA GLU A 51 -12.65 -26.74 -7.64
C GLU A 51 -11.87 -25.68 -8.46
N TYR A 52 -10.57 -25.89 -8.56
CA TYR A 52 -9.68 -25.08 -9.40
C TYR A 52 -9.74 -25.52 -10.87
N ASP A 53 -9.61 -24.58 -11.80
CA ASP A 53 -9.58 -24.84 -13.24
C ASP A 53 -8.20 -25.32 -13.70
N ALA A 54 -7.14 -24.83 -13.03
CA ALA A 54 -5.77 -25.20 -13.33
C ALA A 54 -4.91 -25.37 -12.06
N ARG A 55 -4.01 -26.34 -12.10
CA ARG A 55 -3.06 -26.62 -11.02
C ARG A 55 -1.66 -26.81 -11.58
N LEU A 56 -0.66 -26.31 -10.84
CA LEU A 56 0.75 -26.50 -11.16
C LEU A 56 1.54 -26.75 -9.87
N ASP A 57 2.12 -27.96 -9.76
CA ASP A 57 2.93 -28.37 -8.60
C ASP A 57 4.41 -28.24 -8.95
N LEU A 58 5.14 -27.42 -8.22
CA LEU A 58 6.53 -27.07 -8.48
C LEU A 58 7.43 -27.53 -7.34
N LYS A 59 8.40 -28.41 -7.67
CA LYS A 59 9.55 -28.81 -6.83
C LYS A 59 10.83 -28.61 -7.63
N LEU A 60 11.09 -27.35 -7.97
CA LEU A 60 12.16 -26.89 -8.85
C LEU A 60 13.13 -25.97 -8.10
N PRO A 61 14.30 -25.67 -8.67
CA PRO A 61 15.13 -24.57 -8.16
C PRO A 61 14.32 -23.28 -8.03
N LEU A 62 14.58 -22.52 -6.96
CA LEU A 62 13.76 -21.35 -6.59
C LEU A 62 13.61 -20.34 -7.72
N ILE A 63 14.68 -20.09 -8.48
CA ILE A 63 14.63 -19.18 -9.63
C ILE A 63 13.63 -19.68 -10.68
N SER A 64 13.67 -20.97 -11.00
CA SER A 64 12.71 -21.56 -11.94
C SER A 64 11.27 -21.55 -11.41
N VAL A 65 11.09 -21.64 -10.09
CA VAL A 65 9.77 -21.48 -9.47
C VAL A 65 9.26 -20.06 -9.65
N ILE A 66 10.11 -19.04 -9.39
CA ILE A 66 9.77 -17.64 -9.53
C ILE A 66 9.37 -17.32 -10.97
N ASP A 67 10.21 -17.70 -11.94
CA ASP A 67 9.98 -17.43 -13.36
C ASP A 67 8.67 -18.06 -13.85
N LYS A 68 8.47 -19.36 -13.57
CA LYS A 68 7.26 -20.11 -14.00
C LYS A 68 5.99 -19.57 -13.36
N LEU A 69 6.02 -19.17 -12.09
CA LEU A 69 4.84 -18.63 -11.43
C LEU A 69 4.53 -17.21 -11.91
N THR A 70 5.54 -16.40 -12.15
CA THR A 70 5.35 -15.05 -12.73
C THR A 70 4.70 -15.15 -14.10
N GLU A 71 5.25 -15.99 -14.99
CA GLU A 71 4.66 -16.25 -16.33
C GLU A 71 3.23 -16.75 -16.21
N ARG A 72 2.96 -17.69 -15.28
CA ARG A 72 1.63 -18.27 -15.11
C ARG A 72 0.62 -17.26 -14.60
N VAL A 73 0.96 -16.43 -13.63
CA VAL A 73 0.09 -15.37 -13.09
C VAL A 73 -0.21 -14.33 -14.15
N GLN A 74 0.80 -13.89 -14.89
CA GLN A 74 0.63 -12.90 -15.95
C GLN A 74 -0.24 -13.40 -17.10
N ALA A 75 -0.21 -14.71 -17.41
CA ALA A 75 -1.07 -15.31 -18.45
C ALA A 75 -2.58 -15.16 -18.18
N TYR A 76 -2.99 -14.98 -16.93
CA TYR A 76 -4.37 -14.75 -16.52
C TYR A 76 -4.64 -13.33 -16.03
N SER A 77 -3.64 -12.46 -15.99
CA SER A 77 -3.78 -11.06 -15.61
C SER A 77 -4.29 -10.23 -16.78
N LYS A 78 -5.17 -9.26 -16.49
CA LYS A 78 -5.64 -8.30 -17.47
C LYS A 78 -4.94 -6.96 -17.24
N ILE A 79 -5.00 -6.10 -18.25
CA ILE A 79 -4.49 -4.73 -18.18
C ILE A 79 -5.68 -3.79 -18.32
N GLU A 80 -5.90 -2.95 -17.34
CA GLU A 80 -6.85 -1.85 -17.39
C GLU A 80 -6.13 -0.56 -17.81
N ASN A 81 -6.80 0.24 -18.63
CA ASN A 81 -6.23 1.47 -19.16
C ASN A 81 -6.94 2.68 -18.57
N ILE A 82 -6.19 3.49 -17.81
CA ILE A 82 -6.69 4.71 -17.19
C ILE A 82 -6.17 5.93 -17.99
N GLN A 83 -7.08 6.80 -18.42
CA GLN A 83 -6.72 8.06 -19.05
C GLN A 83 -6.33 9.09 -18.00
N VAL A 84 -5.08 9.58 -18.03
CA VAL A 84 -4.56 10.65 -17.18
C VAL A 84 -4.13 11.82 -18.04
N GLY A 85 -4.98 12.85 -18.13
CA GLY A 85 -4.76 13.96 -19.04
C GLY A 85 -4.60 13.49 -20.51
N LEU A 86 -3.43 13.74 -21.12
CA LEU A 86 -3.10 13.28 -22.47
C LEU A 86 -2.45 11.89 -22.49
N PHE A 87 -2.11 11.32 -21.34
CA PHE A 87 -1.42 10.05 -21.23
C PHE A 87 -2.39 8.92 -20.90
N ARG A 88 -2.00 7.71 -21.29
CA ARG A 88 -2.69 6.48 -20.96
C ARG A 88 -1.82 5.68 -19.98
N LEU A 89 -2.33 5.43 -18.78
CA LEU A 89 -1.68 4.60 -17.77
C LEU A 89 -2.21 3.17 -17.90
N GLU A 90 -1.32 2.22 -18.06
CA GLU A 90 -1.64 0.79 -18.06
C GLU A 90 -1.50 0.25 -16.64
N VAL A 91 -2.55 -0.33 -16.10
CA VAL A 91 -2.58 -0.91 -14.76
C VAL A 91 -2.91 -2.39 -14.88
N GLU A 92 -1.95 -3.23 -14.54
CA GLU A 92 -2.13 -4.68 -14.51
C GLU A 92 -3.02 -5.10 -13.32
N ASP A 93 -3.82 -6.15 -13.47
CA ASP A 93 -4.57 -6.78 -12.37
C ASP A 93 -3.63 -7.12 -11.23
N PHE A 94 -2.54 -7.80 -11.56
CA PHE A 94 -1.50 -8.21 -10.63
C PHE A 94 -0.14 -7.75 -11.15
N PRO A 95 0.35 -6.56 -10.75
CA PRO A 95 1.62 -6.05 -11.23
C PRO A 95 2.74 -7.04 -10.98
N GLU A 96 3.52 -7.33 -12.04
CA GLU A 96 4.58 -8.34 -11.99
C GLU A 96 5.52 -8.12 -10.82
N ARG A 97 5.94 -6.88 -10.61
CA ARG A 97 6.83 -6.50 -9.52
C ARG A 97 6.24 -6.80 -8.13
N VAL A 98 4.95 -6.54 -7.94
CA VAL A 98 4.23 -6.81 -6.67
C VAL A 98 4.16 -8.31 -6.43
N PHE A 99 3.78 -9.07 -7.45
CA PHE A 99 3.69 -10.52 -7.35
C PHE A 99 5.07 -11.17 -7.08
N GLN A 100 6.11 -10.75 -7.81
CA GLN A 100 7.47 -11.25 -7.59
C GLN A 100 7.94 -10.97 -6.17
N GLU A 101 7.77 -9.75 -5.66
CA GLU A 101 8.18 -9.39 -4.30
C GLU A 101 7.42 -10.22 -3.24
N ALA A 102 6.11 -10.42 -3.44
CA ALA A 102 5.29 -11.25 -2.56
C ALA A 102 5.76 -12.71 -2.54
N LEU A 103 6.11 -13.27 -3.70
CA LEU A 103 6.62 -14.63 -3.83
C LEU A 103 8.02 -14.77 -3.21
N LEU A 104 8.91 -13.80 -3.45
CA LEU A 104 10.26 -13.76 -2.86
C LEU A 104 10.19 -13.72 -1.32
N ASN A 105 9.28 -12.93 -0.77
CA ASN A 105 9.00 -12.87 0.66
C ASN A 105 8.50 -14.23 1.17
N ALA A 106 7.55 -14.87 0.49
CA ALA A 106 7.07 -16.19 0.86
C ALA A 106 8.21 -17.21 0.90
N LEU A 107 9.05 -17.27 -0.14
CA LEU A 107 10.16 -18.22 -0.22
C LEU A 107 11.27 -17.95 0.82
N SER A 108 11.58 -16.68 1.11
CA SER A 108 12.58 -16.28 2.11
C SER A 108 12.12 -16.50 3.54
N HIS A 109 10.81 -16.44 3.80
CA HIS A 109 10.23 -16.57 5.14
C HIS A 109 9.56 -17.94 5.39
N ARG A 110 9.50 -18.81 4.38
CA ARG A 110 8.94 -20.15 4.51
C ARG A 110 9.63 -20.92 5.64
N ASP A 111 8.85 -21.69 6.40
CA ASP A 111 9.37 -22.73 7.26
C ASP A 111 9.63 -24.01 6.43
N TYR A 112 10.90 -24.26 6.09
CA TYR A 112 11.31 -25.45 5.32
C TYR A 112 11.30 -26.75 6.15
N GLN A 113 11.04 -26.68 7.46
CA GLN A 113 10.79 -27.87 8.30
C GLN A 113 9.33 -28.31 8.24
N SER A 114 8.44 -27.42 7.85
CA SER A 114 7.01 -27.72 7.67
C SER A 114 6.77 -28.58 6.43
N ASN A 115 5.92 -29.59 6.56
CA ASN A 115 5.47 -30.42 5.44
C ASN A 115 4.41 -29.73 4.56
N ALA A 116 3.88 -28.58 4.97
CA ALA A 116 2.92 -27.84 4.17
C ALA A 116 3.58 -27.16 2.97
N ALA A 117 2.91 -27.13 1.82
CA ALA A 117 3.35 -26.40 0.63
C ALA A 117 3.10 -24.89 0.76
N VAL A 118 3.80 -24.08 -0.02
CA VAL A 118 3.37 -22.71 -0.31
C VAL A 118 2.26 -22.81 -1.35
N TYR A 119 1.13 -22.15 -1.09
CA TYR A 119 0.05 -22.06 -2.06
C TYR A 119 -0.02 -20.66 -2.66
N VAL A 120 -0.15 -20.61 -3.97
CA VAL A 120 -0.46 -19.39 -4.75
C VAL A 120 -1.81 -19.63 -5.41
N LYS A 121 -2.86 -18.99 -4.90
CA LYS A 121 -4.23 -19.11 -5.37
C LYS A 121 -4.63 -17.84 -6.11
N GLN A 122 -4.87 -17.94 -7.43
CA GLN A 122 -5.29 -16.81 -8.26
C GLN A 122 -6.79 -16.92 -8.54
N TYR A 123 -7.53 -15.91 -8.10
CA TYR A 123 -8.94 -15.69 -8.36
C TYR A 123 -9.12 -14.51 -9.34
N PRO A 124 -10.32 -14.29 -9.90
CA PRO A 124 -10.56 -13.14 -10.79
C PRO A 124 -10.26 -11.78 -10.18
N ASP A 125 -10.45 -11.65 -8.87
CA ASP A 125 -10.37 -10.38 -8.12
C ASP A 125 -9.17 -10.30 -7.16
N ARG A 126 -8.43 -11.39 -6.93
CA ARG A 126 -7.31 -11.43 -5.98
C ARG A 126 -6.34 -12.59 -6.21
N ILE A 127 -5.13 -12.42 -5.71
CA ILE A 127 -4.20 -13.52 -5.47
C ILE A 127 -4.02 -13.70 -3.96
N VAL A 128 -4.02 -14.95 -3.50
CA VAL A 128 -3.74 -15.31 -2.12
C VAL A 128 -2.48 -16.19 -2.09
N ILE A 129 -1.46 -15.74 -1.37
CA ILE A 129 -0.23 -16.51 -1.12
C ILE A 129 -0.25 -16.98 0.32
N GLU A 130 -0.34 -18.30 0.52
CA GLU A 130 -0.30 -18.93 1.85
C GLU A 130 1.06 -19.58 2.05
N ASN A 131 1.77 -19.14 3.09
CA ASN A 131 3.14 -19.54 3.38
C ASN A 131 3.24 -20.25 4.73
N PRO A 132 3.77 -21.48 4.81
CA PRO A 132 4.02 -22.16 6.07
C PRO A 132 5.05 -21.40 6.92
N GLY A 133 4.78 -21.29 8.21
CA GLY A 133 5.54 -20.53 9.19
C GLY A 133 4.87 -19.21 9.52
N GLY A 134 4.47 -19.00 10.79
CA GLY A 134 3.90 -17.76 11.29
C GLY A 134 4.87 -16.58 11.19
N PHE A 135 4.44 -15.40 11.57
CA PHE A 135 5.34 -14.27 11.72
C PHE A 135 6.47 -14.59 12.72
N LEU A 136 7.64 -14.01 12.49
CA LEU A 136 8.71 -14.06 13.47
C LEU A 136 8.38 -13.15 14.66
N ASP A 137 9.03 -13.40 15.79
CA ASP A 137 8.80 -12.66 17.03
C ASP A 137 8.91 -11.14 16.81
N GLY A 138 7.91 -10.41 17.31
CA GLY A 138 7.80 -8.97 17.20
C GLY A 138 7.11 -8.46 15.93
N ILE A 139 6.88 -9.32 14.93
CA ILE A 139 6.15 -8.95 13.70
C ILE A 139 4.67 -9.27 13.87
N THR A 140 3.83 -8.31 13.52
CA THR A 140 2.36 -8.43 13.51
C THR A 140 1.78 -7.83 12.24
N GLU A 141 0.50 -8.04 12.01
CA GLU A 141 -0.25 -7.43 10.91
C GLU A 141 -0.22 -5.88 10.99
N ASP A 142 -0.15 -5.33 12.21
CA ASP A 142 -0.19 -3.89 12.50
C ASP A 142 1.18 -3.19 12.43
N ASN A 143 2.29 -3.93 12.26
CA ASN A 143 3.62 -3.33 12.19
C ASN A 143 4.47 -3.83 11.01
N ILE A 144 3.93 -4.68 10.15
CA ILE A 144 4.68 -5.35 9.08
C ILE A 144 5.31 -4.38 8.07
N ILE A 145 4.74 -3.19 7.89
CA ILE A 145 5.28 -2.16 6.98
C ILE A 145 6.56 -1.56 7.55
N THR A 146 6.61 -1.33 8.86
CA THR A 146 7.70 -0.57 9.49
C THR A 146 8.68 -1.42 10.28
N HIS A 147 8.34 -2.70 10.53
CA HIS A 147 9.25 -3.61 11.23
C HIS A 147 10.48 -3.91 10.36
N PRO A 148 11.70 -3.86 10.91
CA PRO A 148 12.89 -4.25 10.17
C PRO A 148 12.77 -5.66 9.60
N SER A 149 13.15 -5.84 8.34
CA SER A 149 13.09 -7.16 7.68
C SER A 149 14.11 -8.12 8.30
N VAL A 150 13.61 -9.21 8.88
CA VAL A 150 14.42 -10.31 9.40
C VAL A 150 13.98 -11.60 8.71
N PRO A 151 14.69 -12.07 7.69
CA PRO A 151 14.29 -13.28 6.97
C PRO A 151 14.47 -14.53 7.83
N ARG A 152 13.51 -15.45 7.81
CA ARG A 152 13.62 -16.77 8.45
C ARG A 152 14.78 -17.57 7.85
N ASN A 153 14.98 -17.46 6.54
CA ASN A 153 16.03 -18.16 5.80
C ASN A 153 17.05 -17.16 5.27
N LYS A 154 17.94 -16.70 6.16
CA LYS A 154 18.93 -15.68 5.84
C LYS A 154 19.74 -15.98 4.58
N LEU A 155 20.24 -17.21 4.42
CA LEU A 155 21.04 -17.59 3.27
C LEU A 155 20.25 -17.57 1.95
N ILE A 156 18.94 -17.89 1.98
CA ILE A 156 18.07 -17.78 0.81
C ILE A 156 17.89 -16.31 0.45
N ALA A 157 17.55 -15.46 1.43
CA ALA A 157 17.37 -14.04 1.21
C ALA A 157 18.63 -13.35 0.67
N GLU A 158 19.80 -13.61 1.28
CA GLU A 158 21.09 -13.10 0.82
C GLU A 158 21.44 -13.57 -0.60
N THR A 159 21.14 -14.83 -0.93
CA THR A 159 21.37 -15.36 -2.28
C THR A 159 20.48 -14.67 -3.32
N LEU A 160 19.18 -14.51 -3.05
CA LEU A 160 18.25 -13.78 -3.92
C LEU A 160 18.68 -12.32 -4.11
N GLN A 161 19.18 -11.70 -3.04
CA GLN A 161 19.72 -10.32 -3.09
C GLN A 161 20.98 -10.23 -3.97
N ASN A 162 21.93 -11.16 -3.81
CA ASN A 162 23.15 -11.20 -4.63
C ASN A 162 22.85 -11.48 -6.10
N LEU A 163 21.82 -12.25 -6.38
CA LEU A 163 21.30 -12.49 -7.73
C LEU A 163 20.44 -11.34 -8.27
N LYS A 164 20.25 -10.26 -7.49
CA LYS A 164 19.48 -9.06 -7.83
C LYS A 164 17.98 -9.29 -8.03
N TYR A 165 17.44 -10.38 -7.50
CA TYR A 165 15.98 -10.59 -7.45
C TYR A 165 15.30 -9.73 -6.38
N VAL A 166 15.99 -9.40 -5.29
CA VAL A 166 15.52 -8.54 -4.21
C VAL A 166 16.42 -7.31 -4.10
N GLN A 167 15.83 -6.14 -3.89
CA GLN A 167 16.60 -4.91 -3.62
C GLN A 167 17.15 -4.94 -2.18
N ARG A 168 18.35 -4.34 -1.99
CA ARG A 168 19.13 -4.39 -0.72
C ARG A 168 18.47 -3.71 0.49
N THR A 169 17.31 -3.10 0.35
CA THR A 169 16.83 -2.10 1.33
C THR A 169 15.88 -2.66 2.38
N GLY A 170 15.53 -3.96 2.37
CA GLY A 170 14.55 -4.51 3.32
C GLY A 170 13.13 -3.90 3.17
N GLN A 171 12.83 -3.33 2.02
CA GLN A 171 11.62 -2.58 1.71
C GLN A 171 10.61 -3.40 0.88
N GLY A 172 10.68 -4.74 0.94
CA GLY A 172 9.82 -5.59 0.12
C GLY A 172 8.33 -5.37 0.37
N VAL A 173 7.94 -5.33 1.64
CA VAL A 173 6.56 -5.04 2.02
C VAL A 173 6.17 -3.62 1.62
N ASP A 174 7.03 -2.63 1.82
CA ASP A 174 6.81 -1.24 1.39
C ASP A 174 6.56 -1.14 -0.12
N ILE A 175 7.30 -1.90 -0.93
CA ILE A 175 7.11 -1.95 -2.39
C ILE A 175 5.71 -2.46 -2.73
N ILE A 176 5.28 -3.57 -2.11
CA ILE A 176 3.96 -4.14 -2.34
C ILE A 176 2.88 -3.11 -1.99
N PHE A 177 2.94 -2.51 -0.80
CA PHE A 177 1.97 -1.50 -0.38
C PHE A 177 2.00 -0.26 -1.28
N LYS A 178 3.19 0.26 -1.59
CA LYS A 178 3.39 1.47 -2.37
C LYS A 178 2.83 1.34 -3.79
N ASP A 179 3.19 0.25 -4.46
CA ASP A 179 2.74 0.02 -5.83
C ASP A 179 1.22 -0.19 -5.87
N MET A 180 0.64 -0.96 -4.94
CA MET A 180 -0.81 -1.15 -4.84
C MET A 180 -1.56 0.17 -4.60
N VAL A 181 -1.11 0.98 -3.63
CA VAL A 181 -1.73 2.27 -3.31
C VAL A 181 -1.63 3.25 -4.47
N SER A 182 -0.45 3.34 -5.11
CA SER A 182 -0.24 4.25 -6.25
C SER A 182 -1.12 3.90 -7.47
N MET A 183 -1.48 2.62 -7.61
CA MET A 183 -2.38 2.12 -8.65
C MET A 183 -3.87 2.17 -8.23
N GLY A 184 -4.21 2.82 -7.12
CA GLY A 184 -5.58 2.95 -6.64
C GLY A 184 -6.22 1.63 -6.21
N LYS A 185 -5.42 0.61 -5.92
CA LYS A 185 -5.89 -0.71 -5.50
C LYS A 185 -6.04 -0.77 -3.98
N PRO A 186 -6.85 -1.71 -3.44
CA PRO A 186 -6.94 -1.95 -2.01
C PRO A 186 -5.57 -2.27 -1.39
N TYR A 187 -5.42 -1.98 -0.10
CA TYR A 187 -4.22 -2.39 0.62
C TYR A 187 -4.03 -3.89 0.60
N PRO A 188 -2.79 -4.38 0.40
CA PRO A 188 -2.46 -5.79 0.61
C PRO A 188 -2.86 -6.21 2.04
N ARG A 189 -3.42 -7.40 2.17
CA ARG A 189 -3.88 -7.89 3.47
C ARG A 189 -3.03 -9.06 3.92
N TYR A 190 -2.31 -8.86 5.00
CA TYR A 190 -1.61 -9.94 5.70
C TYR A 190 -2.49 -10.51 6.81
N ARG A 191 -2.41 -11.82 7.01
CA ARG A 191 -3.03 -12.53 8.14
C ARG A 191 -2.12 -13.65 8.60
N SER A 192 -1.97 -13.80 9.91
CA SER A 192 -1.26 -14.92 10.52
C SER A 192 -2.26 -15.86 11.21
N PHE A 193 -2.20 -17.14 10.89
CA PHE A 193 -3.09 -18.16 11.45
C PHE A 193 -2.40 -19.53 11.43
N ASN A 194 -2.65 -20.36 12.46
CA ASN A 194 -2.20 -21.75 12.51
C ASN A 194 -0.76 -22.00 12.04
N ASN A 195 0.18 -21.16 12.50
CA ASN A 195 1.58 -21.22 12.07
C ASN A 195 1.78 -21.04 10.54
N ALA A 196 0.97 -20.22 9.93
CA ALA A 196 1.08 -19.81 8.53
C ALA A 196 0.83 -18.30 8.39
N VAL A 197 1.32 -17.72 7.31
CA VAL A 197 1.03 -16.34 6.91
C VAL A 197 0.33 -16.37 5.56
N SER A 198 -0.78 -15.63 5.45
CA SER A 198 -1.46 -15.40 4.18
C SER A 198 -1.32 -13.94 3.77
N LEU A 199 -0.95 -13.71 2.52
CA LEU A 199 -0.97 -12.41 1.86
C LEU A 199 -2.03 -12.42 0.77
N THR A 200 -2.97 -11.45 0.82
CA THR A 200 -3.94 -11.21 -0.24
C THR A 200 -3.59 -9.94 -0.98
N ILE A 201 -3.49 -10.03 -2.32
CA ILE A 201 -3.28 -8.94 -3.27
C ILE A 201 -4.53 -8.83 -4.14
N PHE A 202 -5.14 -7.64 -4.24
CA PHE A 202 -6.37 -7.41 -4.97
C PHE A 202 -6.12 -6.87 -6.38
N SER A 203 -6.95 -7.27 -7.37
CA SER A 203 -6.84 -6.82 -8.75
C SER A 203 -7.59 -5.51 -9.01
N ALA A 204 -8.76 -5.34 -8.38
CA ALA A 204 -9.65 -4.21 -8.64
C ALA A 204 -8.97 -2.86 -8.38
N ILE A 205 -9.30 -1.88 -9.21
CA ILE A 205 -8.93 -0.49 -8.98
C ILE A 205 -10.13 0.18 -8.30
N ASP A 206 -10.01 0.46 -7.00
CA ASP A 206 -11.08 1.08 -6.23
C ASP A 206 -11.27 2.55 -6.57
N ASN A 207 -10.18 3.23 -6.98
CA ASN A 207 -10.20 4.67 -7.14
C ASN A 207 -9.28 5.18 -8.24
N THR A 208 -9.83 5.29 -9.44
CA THR A 208 -9.13 5.85 -10.62
C THR A 208 -8.81 7.33 -10.46
N GLU A 209 -9.64 8.11 -9.79
CA GLU A 209 -9.37 9.54 -9.59
C GLU A 209 -8.18 9.76 -8.64
N PHE A 210 -8.02 8.88 -7.63
CA PHE A 210 -6.84 8.90 -6.79
C PHE A 210 -5.55 8.62 -7.58
N VAL A 211 -5.58 7.65 -8.49
CA VAL A 211 -4.43 7.34 -9.38
C VAL A 211 -4.05 8.58 -10.20
N LYS A 212 -5.01 9.23 -10.84
CA LYS A 212 -4.80 10.45 -11.62
C LYS A 212 -4.20 11.55 -10.75
N PHE A 213 -4.80 11.79 -9.59
CA PHE A 213 -4.37 12.82 -8.65
C PHE A 213 -2.93 12.61 -8.18
N ILE A 214 -2.59 11.39 -7.73
CA ILE A 214 -1.23 11.08 -7.27
C ILE A 214 -0.22 11.23 -8.40
N THR A 215 -0.55 10.77 -9.62
CA THR A 215 0.31 10.91 -10.80
C THR A 215 0.58 12.38 -11.09
N GLU A 216 -0.45 13.22 -11.15
CA GLU A 216 -0.32 14.66 -11.40
C GLU A 216 0.51 15.39 -10.33
N VAL A 217 0.31 15.03 -9.05
CA VAL A 217 1.07 15.61 -7.91
C VAL A 217 2.55 15.24 -8.00
N GLN A 218 2.87 13.99 -8.33
CA GLN A 218 4.25 13.51 -8.45
C GLN A 218 4.94 14.15 -9.66
N ASP A 219 4.27 14.23 -10.80
CA ASP A 219 4.79 14.87 -12.02
C ASP A 219 5.06 16.36 -11.78
N LYS A 220 4.12 17.07 -11.18
CA LYS A 220 4.26 18.50 -10.88
C LYS A 220 5.43 18.78 -9.94
N ASN A 221 5.65 17.94 -8.96
CA ASN A 221 6.69 18.11 -7.95
C ASN A 221 8.02 17.47 -8.38
N SER A 222 8.05 16.70 -9.48
CA SER A 222 9.20 15.90 -9.93
C SER A 222 9.76 15.03 -8.81
N LYS A 223 8.90 14.56 -7.91
CA LYS A 223 9.26 13.79 -6.71
C LYS A 223 8.24 12.68 -6.47
N ILE A 224 8.76 11.49 -6.27
CA ILE A 224 7.92 10.33 -5.88
C ILE A 224 7.44 10.53 -4.45
N MET A 225 6.12 10.44 -4.25
CA MET A 225 5.51 10.58 -2.93
C MET A 225 5.85 9.37 -2.04
N PRO A 226 6.25 9.59 -0.78
CA PRO A 226 6.46 8.53 0.20
C PRO A 226 5.19 7.73 0.48
N LEU A 227 5.33 6.42 0.80
CA LEU A 227 4.20 5.53 1.09
C LEU A 227 3.29 6.11 2.17
N ALA A 228 3.84 6.58 3.30
CA ALA A 228 3.05 7.13 4.40
C ALA A 228 2.16 8.32 3.97
N GLU A 229 2.67 9.20 3.11
CA GLU A 229 1.92 10.33 2.58
C GLU A 229 0.78 9.88 1.67
N MET A 230 1.02 8.90 0.78
CA MET A 230 -0.02 8.31 -0.06
C MET A 230 -1.11 7.62 0.77
N MET A 231 -0.72 6.86 1.81
CA MET A 231 -1.65 6.21 2.72
C MET A 231 -2.51 7.22 3.49
N ILE A 232 -1.92 8.30 3.99
CA ILE A 232 -2.65 9.39 4.67
C ILE A 232 -3.68 10.02 3.72
N LEU A 233 -3.28 10.36 2.48
CA LEU A 233 -4.19 10.95 1.50
C LEU A 233 -5.34 10.00 1.15
N ARG A 234 -5.03 8.71 0.93
CA ARG A 234 -6.04 7.69 0.63
C ARG A 234 -7.02 7.53 1.79
N ASP A 235 -6.52 7.47 3.01
CA ASP A 235 -7.35 7.33 4.19
C ASP A 235 -8.27 8.54 4.42
N LEU A 236 -7.74 9.75 4.26
CA LEU A 236 -8.53 10.97 4.37
C LEU A 236 -9.56 11.12 3.24
N MET A 237 -9.33 10.50 2.09
CA MET A 237 -10.32 10.43 1.03
C MET A 237 -11.49 9.51 1.40
N ASP A 238 -11.20 8.35 2.00
CA ASP A 238 -12.20 7.35 2.38
C ASP A 238 -12.96 7.77 3.66
N ASN A 239 -12.29 8.38 4.64
CA ASN A 239 -12.82 8.70 5.98
C ASN A 239 -13.05 10.21 6.21
N ARG A 240 -12.75 11.05 5.21
CA ARG A 240 -12.93 12.52 5.20
C ARG A 240 -12.08 13.28 6.21
N LYS A 241 -11.98 12.81 7.45
CA LYS A 241 -11.19 13.44 8.52
C LYS A 241 -10.75 12.41 9.53
N GLU A 242 -9.54 12.57 10.05
CA GLU A 242 -8.94 11.64 11.01
C GLU A 242 -8.03 12.37 12.01
N GLN A 243 -7.91 11.79 13.19
CA GLN A 243 -6.94 12.23 14.18
C GLN A 243 -5.55 11.65 13.88
N LEU A 244 -4.50 12.33 14.36
CA LEU A 244 -3.12 11.87 14.19
C LEU A 244 -2.90 10.44 14.69
N SER A 245 -3.54 10.04 15.78
CA SER A 245 -3.43 8.69 16.35
C SER A 245 -3.95 7.61 15.39
N GLU A 246 -5.09 7.87 14.72
CA GLU A 246 -5.63 6.93 13.74
C GLU A 246 -4.78 6.86 12.48
N LEU A 247 -4.33 8.01 11.97
CA LEU A 247 -3.39 8.05 10.85
C LEU A 247 -2.10 7.30 11.19
N SER A 248 -1.54 7.50 12.40
CA SER A 248 -0.35 6.79 12.88
C SER A 248 -0.53 5.27 12.87
N ARG A 249 -1.65 4.79 13.36
CA ARG A 249 -2.00 3.36 13.36
C ARG A 249 -2.09 2.80 11.93
N LYS A 250 -2.75 3.53 11.02
CA LYS A 250 -2.95 3.08 9.63
C LYS A 250 -1.67 3.06 8.81
N VAL A 251 -0.79 4.06 8.98
CA VAL A 251 0.52 4.08 8.32
C VAL A 251 1.57 3.25 9.04
N GLN A 252 1.22 2.66 10.19
CA GLN A 252 2.09 1.83 11.03
C GLN A 252 3.39 2.54 11.45
N LYS A 253 3.31 3.85 11.76
CA LYS A 253 4.46 4.67 12.18
C LYS A 253 4.20 5.31 13.52
N SER A 254 5.27 5.79 14.17
CA SER A 254 5.16 6.59 15.39
C SER A 254 4.38 7.88 15.16
N LEU A 255 3.79 8.44 16.22
CA LEU A 255 3.09 9.73 16.15
C LEU A 255 3.96 10.85 15.58
N ASP A 256 5.24 10.88 15.96
CA ASP A 256 6.17 11.93 15.50
C ASP A 256 6.51 11.80 14.01
N GLU A 257 6.74 10.59 13.52
CA GLU A 257 6.98 10.35 12.09
C GLU A 257 5.72 10.63 11.25
N THR A 258 4.54 10.20 11.73
CA THR A 258 3.28 10.49 11.07
C THR A 258 3.00 11.99 11.03
N LYS A 259 3.28 12.70 12.13
CA LYS A 259 3.16 14.17 12.18
C LYS A 259 4.07 14.86 11.18
N LYS A 260 5.29 14.36 10.97
CA LYS A 260 6.20 14.89 9.92
C LYS A 260 5.58 14.73 8.53
N SER A 261 5.07 13.52 8.20
CA SER A 261 4.38 13.28 6.92
C SER A 261 3.14 14.17 6.76
N CYS A 262 2.33 14.35 7.81
CA CYS A 262 1.20 15.28 7.79
C CYS A 262 1.65 16.73 7.55
N ASN A 263 2.74 17.17 8.18
CA ASN A 263 3.25 18.54 7.96
C ASN A 263 3.73 18.75 6.51
N GLU A 264 4.40 17.75 5.91
CA GLU A 264 4.79 17.83 4.48
C GLU A 264 3.55 17.97 3.59
N LEU A 265 2.49 17.19 3.86
CA LEU A 265 1.23 17.30 3.12
C LEU A 265 0.50 18.63 3.34
N VAL A 266 0.55 19.19 4.56
CA VAL A 266 0.01 20.53 4.87
C VAL A 266 0.79 21.60 4.12
N ASN A 267 2.13 21.55 4.17
CA ASN A 267 2.99 22.50 3.45
C ASN A 267 2.79 22.41 1.93
N GLY A 268 2.52 21.20 1.42
CA GLY A 268 2.17 20.98 0.01
C GLY A 268 0.75 21.42 -0.37
N GLY A 269 -0.06 21.86 0.59
CA GLY A 269 -1.45 22.28 0.38
C GLY A 269 -2.38 21.13 -0.01
N LEU A 270 -2.03 19.90 0.37
CA LEU A 270 -2.83 18.69 0.07
C LEU A 270 -3.81 18.36 1.19
N ILE A 271 -3.41 18.60 2.44
CA ILE A 271 -4.27 18.42 3.61
C ILE A 271 -4.27 19.69 4.47
N GLU A 272 -5.26 19.82 5.34
CA GLU A 272 -5.35 20.89 6.31
C GLU A 272 -5.75 20.37 7.68
N ILE A 273 -5.49 21.19 8.73
CA ILE A 273 -5.83 20.87 10.11
C ILE A 273 -7.10 21.64 10.49
N VAL A 274 -8.12 20.92 10.94
CA VAL A 274 -9.36 21.50 11.44
C VAL A 274 -9.59 21.04 12.88
N GLY A 275 -9.31 21.92 13.83
CA GLY A 275 -9.30 21.57 15.26
C GLY A 275 -8.15 20.62 15.60
N LYS A 276 -8.46 19.36 15.87
CA LYS A 276 -7.46 18.30 16.16
C LYS A 276 -7.39 17.21 15.08
N GLU A 277 -8.12 17.40 13.98
CA GLU A 277 -8.26 16.43 12.91
C GLU A 277 -7.60 16.94 11.64
N TYR A 278 -7.11 16.02 10.81
CA TYR A 278 -6.60 16.27 9.47
C TYR A 278 -7.68 15.97 8.44
N MET A 279 -7.67 16.68 7.34
CA MET A 279 -8.58 16.46 6.22
C MET A 279 -7.96 16.94 4.90
N LEU A 280 -8.48 16.48 3.78
CA LEU A 280 -8.07 16.96 2.46
C LEU A 280 -8.45 18.44 2.27
N THR A 281 -7.63 19.19 1.55
CA THR A 281 -7.99 20.58 1.17
C THR A 281 -9.10 20.61 0.12
N ALA A 282 -9.81 21.73 0.02
CA ALA A 282 -10.81 21.95 -1.02
C ALA A 282 -10.28 21.63 -2.43
N LYS A 283 -9.06 22.06 -2.72
CA LYS A 283 -8.40 21.84 -4.00
C LYS A 283 -8.22 20.36 -4.33
N VAL A 284 -7.91 19.54 -3.34
CA VAL A 284 -7.76 18.07 -3.52
C VAL A 284 -9.13 17.43 -3.76
N TYR A 285 -10.17 17.84 -3.03
CA TYR A 285 -11.54 17.37 -3.28
C TYR A 285 -12.03 17.71 -4.69
N GLU A 286 -11.74 18.90 -5.20
CA GLU A 286 -12.07 19.31 -6.56
C GLU A 286 -11.33 18.45 -7.60
N ALA A 287 -10.04 18.18 -7.39
CA ALA A 287 -9.25 17.33 -8.26
C ALA A 287 -9.76 15.89 -8.31
N LEU A 288 -10.27 15.37 -7.18
CA LEU A 288 -10.86 14.04 -7.08
C LEU A 288 -12.31 13.98 -7.62
N LYS A 289 -12.84 15.05 -8.18
CA LYS A 289 -14.22 15.14 -8.74
C LYS A 289 -15.31 14.66 -7.79
N SER A 290 -15.11 14.79 -6.48
CA SER A 290 -16.07 14.38 -5.46
C SER A 290 -17.08 15.49 -5.09
N ASP A 291 -17.44 16.35 -6.04
CA ASP A 291 -18.24 17.56 -5.85
C ASP A 291 -19.60 17.34 -5.17
N VAL A 292 -20.26 16.22 -5.45
CA VAL A 292 -21.61 15.96 -4.92
C VAL A 292 -21.57 15.63 -3.42
N GLU A 293 -20.53 14.97 -2.96
CA GLU A 293 -20.36 14.65 -1.54
C GLU A 293 -19.73 15.78 -0.76
N TYR A 294 -18.80 16.53 -1.39
CA TYR A 294 -18.14 17.69 -0.81
C TYR A 294 -19.13 18.77 -0.40
N THR A 295 -20.09 19.12 -1.26
CA THR A 295 -21.09 20.15 -0.97
C THR A 295 -22.11 19.76 0.11
N ARG A 296 -22.28 18.48 0.40
CA ARG A 296 -23.21 17.98 1.43
C ARG A 296 -22.60 17.92 2.84
N ASP A 297 -21.28 17.92 2.97
CA ASP A 297 -20.62 17.88 4.27
C ASP A 297 -20.54 19.27 4.91
N LYS A 298 -21.06 19.40 6.14
CA LYS A 298 -20.98 20.66 6.93
C LYS A 298 -19.54 21.13 7.13
N THR A 299 -18.59 20.23 7.17
CA THR A 299 -17.17 20.53 7.36
C THR A 299 -16.59 21.15 6.11
N VAL A 300 -17.00 20.67 4.96
CA VAL A 300 -16.60 21.20 3.65
C VAL A 300 -17.23 22.54 3.37
N GLN A 301 -18.51 22.73 3.73
CA GLN A 301 -19.15 24.02 3.68
C GLN A 301 -18.41 25.05 4.54
N TYR A 302 -17.93 24.62 5.72
CA TYR A 302 -17.11 25.46 6.58
C TYR A 302 -15.79 25.87 5.90
N ILE A 303 -15.08 24.93 5.27
CA ILE A 303 -13.78 25.18 4.63
C ILE A 303 -13.93 26.13 3.43
N LYS A 304 -14.93 25.91 2.56
CA LYS A 304 -15.23 26.83 1.46
C LYS A 304 -15.50 28.23 2.00
N ALA A 305 -16.36 28.31 3.00
CA ALA A 305 -16.69 29.58 3.63
C ALA A 305 -15.48 30.28 4.27
N LYS A 306 -14.64 29.50 4.97
CA LYS A 306 -13.39 29.98 5.56
C LYS A 306 -12.47 30.58 4.51
N ASN A 307 -12.21 29.87 3.41
CA ASN A 307 -11.34 30.33 2.34
C ASN A 307 -11.91 31.62 1.69
N MET A 308 -13.18 31.62 1.34
CA MET A 308 -13.85 32.79 0.77
C MET A 308 -13.81 34.03 1.71
N ILE A 309 -13.98 33.81 3.01
CA ILE A 309 -13.88 34.86 4.02
C ILE A 309 -12.46 35.40 4.14
N LEU A 310 -11.46 34.51 4.18
CA LEU A 310 -10.07 34.92 4.27
C LEU A 310 -9.58 35.64 2.99
N GLU A 311 -9.96 35.18 1.81
CA GLU A 311 -9.69 35.88 0.55
C GLU A 311 -10.32 37.25 0.51
N TYR A 312 -11.57 37.37 0.96
CA TYR A 312 -12.22 38.65 1.07
C TYR A 312 -11.50 39.61 2.04
N LEU A 313 -11.03 39.09 3.19
CA LEU A 313 -10.29 39.86 4.19
C LEU A 313 -8.88 40.24 3.78
N GLN A 314 -8.29 39.60 2.74
CA GLN A 314 -7.01 40.04 2.13
C GLN A 314 -7.18 41.38 1.39
N ILE A 315 -8.37 41.68 0.91
CA ILE A 315 -8.67 42.87 0.13
C ILE A 315 -9.44 43.92 0.97
N ASN A 316 -10.15 43.47 2.01
CA ASN A 316 -11.02 44.29 2.84
C ASN A 316 -10.68 44.10 4.32
N ASP A 317 -10.61 45.18 5.08
CA ASP A 317 -10.25 45.13 6.51
C ASP A 317 -11.30 44.45 7.40
N GLN A 318 -12.56 44.37 6.95
CA GLN A 318 -13.68 43.84 7.72
C GLN A 318 -14.69 43.10 6.84
N ILE A 319 -15.38 42.13 7.44
CA ILE A 319 -16.49 41.43 6.82
C ILE A 319 -17.70 41.36 7.78
N SER A 320 -18.88 41.64 7.28
CA SER A 320 -20.12 41.53 8.06
C SER A 320 -20.75 40.13 7.96
N SER A 321 -21.52 39.73 8.98
CA SER A 321 -22.28 38.48 8.93
C SER A 321 -23.25 38.42 7.75
N ALA A 322 -23.82 39.57 7.34
CA ALA A 322 -24.68 39.66 6.16
C ALA A 322 -23.88 39.37 4.85
N LYS A 323 -22.66 39.89 4.75
CA LYS A 323 -21.78 39.61 3.59
C LYS A 323 -21.37 38.14 3.52
N ILE A 324 -21.10 37.49 4.66
CA ILE A 324 -20.83 36.03 4.72
C ILE A 324 -22.05 35.24 4.25
N GLN A 325 -23.26 35.63 4.66
CA GLN A 325 -24.50 34.99 4.20
C GLN A 325 -24.67 35.11 2.69
N GLU A 326 -24.43 36.29 2.13
CA GLU A 326 -24.50 36.54 0.69
C GLU A 326 -23.45 35.72 -0.09
N MET A 327 -22.19 35.80 0.32
CA MET A 327 -21.08 35.16 -0.37
C MET A 327 -21.14 33.63 -0.33
N CYS A 328 -21.54 33.06 0.81
CA CYS A 328 -21.52 31.61 1.04
C CYS A 328 -22.89 30.95 0.82
N GLY A 329 -23.94 31.71 0.55
CA GLY A 329 -25.32 31.20 0.46
C GLY A 329 -25.86 30.66 1.81
N PHE A 330 -25.40 31.21 2.93
CA PHE A 330 -25.69 30.71 4.26
C PHE A 330 -26.92 31.37 4.90
N THR A 331 -27.61 30.57 5.71
CA THR A 331 -28.56 31.13 6.69
C THR A 331 -27.81 31.91 7.79
N LYS A 332 -28.49 32.79 8.49
CA LYS A 332 -27.92 33.54 9.62
C LYS A 332 -27.27 32.63 10.68
N GLN A 333 -27.87 31.49 10.94
CA GLN A 333 -27.36 30.51 11.91
C GLN A 333 -26.07 29.84 11.41
N GLN A 334 -26.00 29.48 10.12
CA GLN A 334 -24.80 28.89 9.52
C GLN A 334 -23.64 29.89 9.48
N ALA A 335 -23.90 31.14 9.08
CA ALA A 335 -22.90 32.21 9.08
C ALA A 335 -22.33 32.44 10.49
N ARG A 336 -23.21 32.48 11.52
CA ARG A 336 -22.79 32.60 12.91
C ARG A 336 -21.92 31.46 13.37
N SER A 337 -22.28 30.19 13.05
CA SER A 337 -21.48 28.99 13.37
C SER A 337 -20.08 29.04 12.75
N VAL A 338 -19.98 29.51 11.50
CA VAL A 338 -18.68 29.66 10.81
C VAL A 338 -17.84 30.77 11.46
N ILE A 339 -18.43 31.91 11.78
CA ILE A 339 -17.74 33.01 12.47
C ILE A 339 -17.21 32.54 13.84
N ASP A 340 -18.06 31.88 14.65
CA ASP A 340 -17.66 31.39 15.97
C ASP A 340 -16.53 30.40 15.88
N LYS A 341 -16.52 29.50 14.86
CA LYS A 341 -15.48 28.54 14.63
C LYS A 341 -14.17 29.18 14.15
N MET A 342 -14.23 30.09 13.17
CA MET A 342 -13.04 30.85 12.71
C MET A 342 -12.42 31.69 13.82
N ARG A 343 -13.27 32.22 14.72
CA ARG A 343 -12.82 32.95 15.91
C ARG A 343 -12.13 32.00 16.91
N SER A 344 -12.67 30.82 17.17
CA SER A 344 -12.04 29.84 18.06
C SER A 344 -10.69 29.31 17.49
N GLU A 345 -10.53 29.34 16.18
CA GLU A 345 -9.27 29.03 15.47
C GLU A 345 -8.29 30.23 15.45
N GLY A 346 -8.68 31.40 15.98
CA GLY A 346 -7.83 32.59 16.01
C GLY A 346 -7.64 33.30 14.66
N LEU A 347 -8.46 32.97 13.66
CA LEU A 347 -8.33 33.46 12.29
C LEU A 347 -8.98 34.84 12.08
N ILE A 348 -9.99 35.17 12.89
CA ILE A 348 -10.70 36.43 12.85
C ILE A 348 -11.02 36.95 14.26
N THR A 349 -11.18 38.24 14.41
CA THR A 349 -11.59 38.91 15.65
C THR A 349 -12.87 39.73 15.43
N LEU A 350 -13.70 39.88 16.46
CA LEU A 350 -14.87 40.73 16.39
C LEU A 350 -14.44 42.18 16.62
N THR A 351 -14.82 43.09 15.70
CA THR A 351 -14.47 44.52 15.73
C THR A 351 -15.65 45.45 16.03
N GLY A 352 -16.84 44.92 16.27
CA GLY A 352 -18.05 45.71 16.57
C GLY A 352 -18.93 45.12 17.68
N LYS A 353 -19.67 45.96 18.38
CA LYS A 353 -20.73 45.57 19.33
C LYS A 353 -21.94 45.01 18.62
#